data_207d123a4ad81d57fef6a91cdff297fa
#
_entry.id   207d123a4ad81d57fef6a91cdff297fa
#
_cell.length_a   1.000
_cell.length_b   1.000
_cell.length_c   1.000
_cell.angle_alpha   90.00
_cell.angle_beta   90.00
_cell.angle_gamma   90.00
#
_symmetry.space_group_name_H-M   'P 1'
#
loop_
_entity.id
_entity.type
_entity.pdbx_description
1 polymer ?
#
loop_
_entity_poly.entity_id
_entity_poly.type
_entity_poly.pdbx_seq_one_letter_code
_entity_poly.pdbx_strand_id
1 'polypeptide(L)'
;MEDSPFTFDTITEKPSRRSRRVSPWLCLLCAVLAAAFAVLITSLYYVRRLSELQPVSAAMELVKKNYYFFDEDTQEDMVTGALKGLSAYMGDDYAEYYTRDEYNALLTSNSGSYVGMGVLVSDMGDSVFIISGIYDNTPAQEAGILVGDQLISANGEPAAGKSLDEFLTFITREEGDVNTVVLLRDGQELTFTVIMRQVYSPYVSYRMLDDSIGYIYISAFHGQCVREVKEALSDLRSQGMEALVLDVRDDLGGSLSDVCDIAEYFLPKNSVITTVKSRVNKEIVVCLPRR
;
A
#
# COMPACT_ATOMS: atom_id res chain seq x y z
N MET A 1 6.15 -22.59 -103.87
CA MET A 1 6.01 -23.70 -102.92
C MET A 1 5.74 -23.06 -101.61
N GLU A 2 4.46 -23.12 -101.32
CA GLU A 2 3.79 -22.34 -100.29
C GLU A 2 3.75 -23.12 -99.00
N ASP A 3 4.20 -22.47 -97.99
CA ASP A 3 3.97 -22.97 -96.58
C ASP A 3 2.90 -22.12 -95.91
N SER A 4 1.79 -22.74 -95.62
CA SER A 4 0.68 -22.19 -94.91
C SER A 4 0.91 -22.38 -93.38
N PRO A 5 0.81 -21.34 -92.54
CA PRO A 5 0.87 -21.54 -91.09
C PRO A 5 -0.51 -21.80 -90.50
N PHE A 6 -0.66 -22.95 -89.87
CA PHE A 6 -1.81 -23.29 -89.01
C PHE A 6 -1.71 -22.48 -87.71
N THR A 7 -2.67 -21.62 -87.47
CA THR A 7 -2.89 -20.97 -86.21
C THR A 7 -3.87 -21.80 -85.35
N PHE A 8 -3.42 -22.30 -84.18
CA PHE A 8 -4.28 -22.89 -83.18
C PHE A 8 -4.81 -21.79 -82.24
N ASP A 9 -6.10 -21.51 -82.38
CA ASP A 9 -6.83 -20.71 -81.37
C ASP A 9 -7.09 -21.55 -80.17
N THR A 10 -6.37 -21.29 -79.07
CA THR A 10 -6.64 -21.84 -77.74
C THR A 10 -7.77 -21.08 -77.15
N ILE A 11 -8.97 -21.64 -77.18
CA ILE A 11 -10.13 -21.16 -76.48
C ILE A 11 -9.93 -21.54 -74.96
N THR A 12 -9.47 -20.61 -74.17
CA THR A 12 -9.46 -20.74 -72.72
C THR A 12 -10.83 -20.33 -72.18
N GLU A 13 -11.72 -21.29 -72.00
CA GLU A 13 -12.95 -21.10 -71.26
C GLU A 13 -12.58 -20.87 -69.76
N LYS A 14 -12.76 -19.65 -69.29
CA LYS A 14 -12.76 -19.35 -67.83
C LYS A 14 -13.98 -20.00 -67.21
N PRO A 15 -13.82 -20.83 -66.15
CA PRO A 15 -14.97 -21.38 -65.46
C PRO A 15 -15.78 -20.25 -64.81
N SER A 16 -17.01 -20.08 -65.23
CA SER A 16 -17.94 -19.14 -64.64
C SER A 16 -18.22 -19.56 -63.21
N ARG A 17 -17.65 -18.86 -62.23
CA ARG A 17 -18.05 -18.97 -60.81
C ARG A 17 -19.50 -18.48 -60.70
N ARG A 18 -20.45 -19.41 -60.72
CA ARG A 18 -21.82 -19.14 -60.31
C ARG A 18 -21.78 -18.73 -58.83
N SER A 19 -21.82 -17.42 -58.56
CA SER A 19 -22.04 -16.90 -57.21
C SER A 19 -23.44 -17.29 -56.79
N ARG A 20 -23.53 -18.29 -55.93
CA ARG A 20 -24.81 -18.62 -55.24
C ARG A 20 -25.14 -17.38 -54.41
N ARG A 21 -26.07 -16.55 -54.87
CA ARG A 21 -26.64 -15.45 -54.06
C ARG A 21 -27.38 -16.10 -52.88
N VAL A 22 -26.75 -16.04 -51.71
CA VAL A 22 -27.40 -16.47 -50.48
C VAL A 22 -28.57 -15.51 -50.23
N SER A 23 -29.74 -16.03 -49.98
CA SER A 23 -30.92 -15.21 -49.70
C SER A 23 -30.64 -14.31 -48.50
N PRO A 24 -30.89 -12.98 -48.57
CA PRO A 24 -30.69 -12.06 -47.44
C PRO A 24 -31.47 -12.48 -46.18
N TRP A 25 -32.60 -13.13 -46.34
CA TRP A 25 -33.39 -13.69 -45.24
C TRP A 25 -32.64 -14.86 -44.53
N LEU A 26 -31.91 -15.66 -45.27
CA LEU A 26 -31.12 -16.75 -44.69
C LEU A 26 -29.92 -16.17 -43.89
N CYS A 27 -29.31 -15.13 -44.41
CA CYS A 27 -28.24 -14.44 -43.69
C CYS A 27 -28.76 -13.80 -42.37
N LEU A 28 -29.94 -13.18 -42.42
CA LEU A 28 -30.56 -12.57 -41.24
C LEU A 28 -30.93 -13.66 -40.20
N LEU A 29 -31.49 -14.80 -40.65
CA LEU A 29 -31.80 -15.95 -39.79
C LEU A 29 -30.54 -16.49 -39.10
N CYS A 30 -29.45 -16.67 -39.87
CA CYS A 30 -28.17 -17.12 -39.33
C CYS A 30 -27.61 -16.13 -38.30
N ALA A 31 -27.70 -14.83 -38.58
CA ALA A 31 -27.25 -13.78 -37.63
C ALA A 31 -28.05 -13.78 -36.32
N VAL A 32 -29.38 -13.96 -36.39
CA VAL A 32 -30.25 -14.06 -35.22
C VAL A 32 -29.94 -15.32 -34.40
N LEU A 33 -29.77 -16.46 -35.07
CA LEU A 33 -29.40 -17.72 -34.40
C LEU A 33 -28.00 -17.63 -33.76
N ALA A 34 -27.01 -16.99 -34.41
CA ALA A 34 -25.70 -16.78 -33.86
C ALA A 34 -25.74 -15.86 -32.63
N ALA A 35 -26.53 -14.78 -32.68
CA ALA A 35 -26.74 -13.88 -31.55
C ALA A 35 -27.42 -14.61 -30.37
N ALA A 36 -28.49 -15.38 -30.65
CA ALA A 36 -29.17 -16.17 -29.63
C ALA A 36 -28.24 -17.23 -28.98
N PHE A 37 -27.40 -17.86 -29.79
CA PHE A 37 -26.44 -18.85 -29.31
C PHE A 37 -25.35 -18.19 -28.44
N ALA A 38 -24.85 -17.00 -28.84
CA ALA A 38 -23.90 -16.22 -28.05
C ALA A 38 -24.49 -15.80 -26.69
N VAL A 39 -25.76 -15.33 -26.69
CA VAL A 39 -26.48 -14.99 -25.44
C VAL A 39 -26.64 -16.23 -24.55
N LEU A 40 -26.99 -17.37 -25.12
CA LEU A 40 -27.15 -18.63 -24.39
C LEU A 40 -25.85 -19.10 -23.74
N ILE A 41 -24.73 -19.07 -24.51
CA ILE A 41 -23.40 -19.45 -23.98
C ILE A 41 -22.99 -18.50 -22.86
N THR A 42 -23.14 -17.19 -23.10
CA THR A 42 -22.81 -16.17 -22.09
C THR A 42 -23.64 -16.36 -20.83
N SER A 43 -24.95 -16.59 -20.97
CA SER A 43 -25.85 -16.84 -19.84
C SER A 43 -25.46 -18.10 -19.05
N LEU A 44 -25.20 -19.22 -19.74
CA LEU A 44 -24.75 -20.45 -19.11
C LEU A 44 -23.42 -20.30 -18.37
N TYR A 45 -22.48 -19.56 -18.96
CA TYR A 45 -21.20 -19.26 -18.35
C TYR A 45 -21.37 -18.44 -17.05
N TYR A 46 -22.19 -17.38 -17.08
CA TYR A 46 -22.46 -16.56 -15.91
C TYR A 46 -23.24 -17.32 -14.83
N VAL A 47 -24.26 -18.08 -15.20
CA VAL A 47 -25.05 -18.89 -14.24
C VAL A 47 -24.14 -19.89 -13.54
N ARG A 48 -23.26 -20.59 -14.27
CA ARG A 48 -22.34 -21.57 -13.68
C ARG A 48 -21.32 -20.92 -12.75
N ARG A 49 -20.81 -19.73 -13.11
CA ARG A 49 -19.83 -19.00 -12.29
C ARG A 49 -20.43 -18.37 -11.05
N LEU A 50 -21.69 -17.93 -11.13
CA LEU A 50 -22.39 -17.29 -10.01
C LEU A 50 -23.06 -18.31 -9.07
N SER A 51 -23.21 -19.58 -9.49
CA SER A 51 -23.86 -20.62 -8.66
C SER A 51 -23.11 -20.88 -7.35
N GLU A 52 -21.80 -20.73 -7.33
CA GLU A 52 -20.96 -20.86 -6.12
C GLU A 52 -21.22 -19.73 -5.12
N LEU A 53 -21.66 -18.56 -5.57
CA LEU A 53 -21.95 -17.38 -4.73
C LEU A 53 -23.44 -17.32 -4.31
N GLN A 54 -24.30 -18.21 -4.83
CA GLN A 54 -25.72 -18.25 -4.48
C GLN A 54 -25.98 -18.34 -2.96
N PRO A 55 -25.28 -19.18 -2.18
CA PRO A 55 -25.53 -19.24 -0.74
C PRO A 55 -25.24 -17.92 -0.04
N VAL A 56 -24.20 -17.19 -0.47
CA VAL A 56 -23.84 -15.89 0.10
C VAL A 56 -24.91 -14.85 -0.23
N SER A 57 -25.32 -14.76 -1.49
CA SER A 57 -26.38 -13.82 -1.90
C SER A 57 -27.72 -14.14 -1.24
N ALA A 58 -28.06 -15.42 -1.09
CA ALA A 58 -29.29 -15.83 -0.39
C ALA A 58 -29.27 -15.47 1.10
N ALA A 59 -28.10 -15.63 1.76
CA ALA A 59 -27.95 -15.22 3.16
C ALA A 59 -28.09 -13.70 3.31
N MET A 60 -27.49 -12.92 2.42
CA MET A 60 -27.61 -11.47 2.41
C MET A 60 -29.07 -11.01 2.20
N GLU A 61 -29.79 -11.62 1.27
CA GLU A 61 -31.21 -11.34 1.04
C GLU A 61 -32.08 -11.70 2.27
N LEU A 62 -31.74 -12.80 2.96
CA LEU A 62 -32.44 -13.19 4.17
C LEU A 62 -32.25 -12.15 5.29
N VAL A 63 -31.04 -11.66 5.48
CA VAL A 63 -30.74 -10.60 6.45
C VAL A 63 -31.45 -9.31 6.05
N LYS A 64 -31.34 -8.88 4.81
CA LYS A 64 -32.02 -7.70 4.28
C LYS A 64 -33.54 -7.71 4.51
N LYS A 65 -34.15 -8.92 4.41
CA LYS A 65 -35.58 -9.06 4.58
C LYS A 65 -36.03 -9.11 6.04
N ASN A 66 -35.22 -9.65 6.95
CA ASN A 66 -35.65 -10.00 8.30
C ASN A 66 -34.94 -9.24 9.43
N TYR A 67 -33.80 -8.59 9.14
CA TYR A 67 -33.07 -7.87 10.17
C TYR A 67 -33.73 -6.50 10.40
N TYR A 68 -34.16 -6.27 11.62
CA TYR A 68 -34.94 -5.07 11.97
C TYR A 68 -34.21 -3.74 11.79
N PHE A 69 -32.88 -3.74 12.06
CA PHE A 69 -32.04 -2.55 11.93
C PHE A 69 -31.31 -2.47 10.59
N PHE A 70 -31.81 -3.14 9.55
CA PHE A 70 -31.17 -3.10 8.24
C PHE A 70 -31.35 -1.74 7.57
N ASP A 71 -30.25 -1.15 7.14
CA ASP A 71 -30.16 0.06 6.34
C ASP A 71 -29.15 -0.09 5.19
N GLU A 72 -28.86 0.98 4.45
CA GLU A 72 -27.90 0.92 3.33
C GLU A 72 -26.48 0.71 3.82
N ASP A 73 -26.09 1.30 4.96
CA ASP A 73 -24.78 1.16 5.57
C ASP A 73 -24.56 -0.30 6.02
N THR A 74 -25.59 -0.94 6.60
CA THR A 74 -25.57 -2.37 6.95
C THR A 74 -25.28 -3.26 5.75
N GLN A 75 -25.75 -2.90 4.55
CA GLN A 75 -25.49 -3.69 3.34
C GLN A 75 -23.99 -3.62 2.94
N GLU A 76 -23.35 -2.47 3.02
CA GLU A 76 -21.94 -2.29 2.72
C GLU A 76 -21.06 -3.01 3.75
N ASP A 77 -21.41 -2.88 5.04
CA ASP A 77 -20.76 -3.57 6.15
C ASP A 77 -20.83 -5.09 6.02
N MET A 78 -21.97 -5.64 5.58
CA MET A 78 -22.13 -7.07 5.34
C MET A 78 -21.22 -7.58 4.21
N VAL A 79 -21.09 -6.85 3.12
CA VAL A 79 -20.17 -7.19 2.01
C VAL A 79 -18.74 -7.16 2.50
N THR A 80 -18.37 -6.10 3.19
CA THR A 80 -17.03 -5.94 3.80
C THR A 80 -16.73 -7.06 4.79
N GLY A 81 -17.68 -7.38 5.68
CA GLY A 81 -17.56 -8.49 6.62
C GLY A 81 -17.39 -9.86 5.95
N ALA A 82 -18.12 -10.10 4.86
CA ALA A 82 -17.97 -11.33 4.08
C ALA A 82 -16.59 -11.45 3.43
N LEU A 83 -16.05 -10.34 2.89
CA LEU A 83 -14.71 -10.30 2.27
C LEU A 83 -13.60 -10.45 3.32
N LYS A 84 -13.74 -9.80 4.48
CA LYS A 84 -12.83 -9.99 5.63
C LYS A 84 -12.88 -11.43 6.17
N GLY A 85 -14.08 -12.02 6.24
CA GLY A 85 -14.24 -13.43 6.61
C GLY A 85 -13.59 -14.39 5.62
N LEU A 86 -13.62 -14.08 4.32
CA LEU A 86 -12.94 -14.87 3.29
C LEU A 86 -11.42 -14.85 3.45
N SER A 87 -10.82 -13.68 3.72
CA SER A 87 -9.39 -13.58 3.97
C SER A 87 -8.98 -14.29 5.27
N ALA A 88 -9.73 -14.10 6.34
CA ALA A 88 -9.48 -14.76 7.62
C ALA A 88 -9.55 -16.30 7.54
N TYR A 89 -10.44 -16.84 6.68
CA TYR A 89 -10.57 -18.29 6.48
C TYR A 89 -9.31 -18.93 5.85
N MET A 90 -8.48 -18.16 5.15
CA MET A 90 -7.25 -18.69 4.54
C MET A 90 -6.20 -19.08 5.58
N GLY A 91 -6.31 -18.59 6.83
CA GLY A 91 -5.36 -18.90 7.90
C GLY A 91 -3.94 -18.38 7.61
N ASP A 92 -3.84 -17.34 6.79
CA ASP A 92 -2.62 -16.65 6.44
C ASP A 92 -2.65 -15.28 7.10
N ASP A 93 -1.74 -15.03 8.03
CA ASP A 93 -1.65 -13.79 8.81
C ASP A 93 -1.40 -12.54 7.94
N TYR A 94 -0.95 -12.74 6.69
CA TYR A 94 -0.70 -11.66 5.74
C TYR A 94 -1.84 -11.48 4.73
N ALA A 95 -2.84 -12.35 4.73
CA ALA A 95 -3.98 -12.26 3.83
C ALA A 95 -5.10 -11.44 4.49
N GLU A 96 -5.20 -10.18 4.13
CA GLU A 96 -6.21 -9.26 4.68
C GLU A 96 -6.97 -8.56 3.55
N TYR A 97 -8.26 -8.32 3.77
CA TYR A 97 -9.09 -7.49 2.91
C TYR A 97 -9.20 -6.10 3.52
N TYR A 98 -8.86 -5.10 2.75
CA TYR A 98 -9.02 -3.68 3.09
C TYR A 98 -10.10 -3.05 2.22
N THR A 99 -10.95 -2.26 2.81
CA THR A 99 -11.75 -1.28 2.06
C THR A 99 -10.81 -0.24 1.44
N ARG A 100 -11.35 0.59 0.54
CA ARG A 100 -10.54 1.64 -0.09
C ARG A 100 -9.95 2.61 0.94
N ASP A 101 -10.75 2.98 1.94
CA ASP A 101 -10.33 3.94 2.95
C ASP A 101 -9.30 3.33 3.91
N GLU A 102 -9.52 2.08 4.35
CA GLU A 102 -8.54 1.34 5.15
C GLU A 102 -7.22 1.15 4.40
N TYR A 103 -7.28 0.84 3.09
CA TYR A 103 -6.07 0.71 2.27
C TYR A 103 -5.33 2.04 2.11
N ASN A 104 -6.04 3.15 1.91
CA ASN A 104 -5.44 4.47 1.85
C ASN A 104 -4.80 4.87 3.20
N ALA A 105 -5.48 4.56 4.32
CA ALA A 105 -4.93 4.77 5.65
C ALA A 105 -3.65 3.94 5.88
N LEU A 106 -3.64 2.67 5.45
CA LEU A 106 -2.46 1.81 5.50
C LEU A 106 -1.30 2.38 4.68
N LEU A 107 -1.56 2.84 3.45
CA LEU A 107 -0.53 3.48 2.61
C LEU A 107 0.03 4.73 3.26
N THR A 108 -0.82 5.56 3.86
CA THR A 108 -0.40 6.76 4.58
C THR A 108 0.46 6.41 5.78
N SER A 109 0.03 5.45 6.60
CA SER A 109 0.81 4.95 7.74
C SER A 109 2.18 4.41 7.30
N ASN A 110 2.22 3.60 6.25
CA ASN A 110 3.46 3.03 5.72
C ASN A 110 4.38 4.06 5.03
N SER A 111 3.86 5.24 4.69
CA SER A 111 4.70 6.31 4.14
C SER A 111 5.64 6.95 5.16
N GLY A 112 5.41 6.72 6.45
CA GLY A 112 6.08 7.41 7.55
C GLY A 112 5.65 8.86 7.72
N SER A 113 4.68 9.32 6.90
CA SER A 113 4.15 10.69 6.97
C SER A 113 2.85 10.70 7.75
N TYR A 114 2.71 11.67 8.65
CA TYR A 114 1.47 11.92 9.40
C TYR A 114 1.32 13.41 9.66
N VAL A 115 0.11 13.85 9.95
CA VAL A 115 -0.10 15.24 10.38
C VAL A 115 0.09 15.32 11.89
N GLY A 116 0.99 16.19 12.33
CA GLY A 116 1.32 16.30 13.73
C GLY A 116 2.35 17.39 14.02
N MET A 117 2.82 17.43 15.26
CA MET A 117 3.86 18.36 15.69
C MET A 117 5.28 17.80 15.58
N GLY A 118 5.44 16.48 15.37
CA GLY A 118 6.74 15.84 15.15
C GLY A 118 7.53 15.56 16.42
N VAL A 119 6.85 15.08 17.47
CA VAL A 119 7.46 14.66 18.74
C VAL A 119 7.25 13.19 19.01
N LEU A 120 8.19 12.58 19.75
CA LEU A 120 8.02 11.32 20.43
C LEU A 120 7.70 11.59 21.88
N VAL A 121 6.68 10.93 22.40
CA VAL A 121 6.25 11.05 23.79
C VAL A 121 6.42 9.72 24.50
N SER A 122 7.08 9.73 25.64
CA SER A 122 7.19 8.56 26.52
C SER A 122 6.27 8.74 27.72
N ASP A 123 5.48 7.71 27.98
CA ASP A 123 4.67 7.61 29.21
C ASP A 123 5.55 7.03 30.33
N MET A 124 5.77 7.84 31.37
CA MET A 124 6.57 7.45 32.52
C MET A 124 5.71 6.89 33.69
N GLY A 125 4.40 6.73 33.47
CA GLY A 125 3.41 6.39 34.45
C GLY A 125 2.85 7.61 35.22
N ASP A 126 1.79 7.42 35.96
CA ASP A 126 1.12 8.45 36.75
C ASP A 126 0.74 9.72 36.01
N SER A 127 0.39 9.57 34.69
CA SER A 127 0.09 10.68 33.77
C SER A 127 1.26 11.64 33.56
N VAL A 128 2.50 11.16 33.68
CA VAL A 128 3.72 11.92 33.38
C VAL A 128 4.17 11.60 31.98
N PHE A 129 3.98 12.52 31.05
CA PHE A 129 4.34 12.39 29.63
C PHE A 129 5.53 13.27 29.30
N ILE A 130 6.62 12.67 28.84
CA ILE A 130 7.88 13.37 28.54
C ILE A 130 8.13 13.35 27.04
N ILE A 131 8.56 14.50 26.48
CA ILE A 131 9.07 14.56 25.11
C ILE A 131 10.39 13.81 25.07
N SER A 132 10.40 12.62 24.50
CA SER A 132 11.59 11.75 24.42
C SER A 132 12.36 11.90 23.12
N GLY A 133 11.77 12.54 22.11
CA GLY A 133 12.41 12.85 20.82
C GLY A 133 11.66 13.90 20.05
N ILE A 134 12.36 14.55 19.13
CA ILE A 134 11.80 15.53 18.20
C ILE A 134 12.41 15.26 16.85
N TYR A 135 11.56 15.12 15.82
CA TYR A 135 12.04 14.95 14.46
C TYR A 135 12.49 16.28 13.85
N ASP A 136 13.43 16.20 12.95
CA ASP A 136 13.98 17.38 12.27
C ASP A 136 12.95 18.06 11.35
N ASN A 137 13.05 19.38 11.23
CA ASN A 137 12.18 20.21 10.39
C ASN A 137 10.70 20.07 10.72
N THR A 138 10.35 20.00 12.00
CA THR A 138 9.00 19.81 12.50
C THR A 138 8.45 21.04 13.22
N PRO A 139 7.11 21.16 13.32
CA PRO A 139 6.49 22.27 14.06
C PRO A 139 6.95 22.38 15.52
N ALA A 140 7.19 21.26 16.18
CA ALA A 140 7.70 21.26 17.56
C ALA A 140 9.11 21.83 17.67
N GLN A 141 10.00 21.45 16.75
CA GLN A 141 11.36 22.01 16.69
C GLN A 141 11.34 23.52 16.43
N GLU A 142 10.52 23.98 15.48
CA GLU A 142 10.36 25.40 15.15
C GLU A 142 9.76 26.20 16.30
N ALA A 143 8.85 25.60 17.07
CA ALA A 143 8.29 26.23 18.27
C ALA A 143 9.28 26.30 19.44
N GLY A 144 10.41 25.58 19.39
CA GLY A 144 11.42 25.57 20.45
C GLY A 144 11.08 24.59 21.60
N ILE A 145 10.28 23.57 21.32
CA ILE A 145 10.06 22.42 22.21
C ILE A 145 11.37 21.63 22.30
N LEU A 146 11.71 21.10 23.46
CA LEU A 146 12.96 20.36 23.68
C LEU A 146 12.68 18.95 24.21
N VAL A 147 13.62 18.06 23.97
CA VAL A 147 13.65 16.74 24.61
C VAL A 147 13.82 16.91 26.12
N GLY A 148 13.02 16.19 26.90
CA GLY A 148 12.95 16.30 28.35
C GLY A 148 11.81 17.20 28.85
N ASP A 149 11.14 17.95 28.01
CA ASP A 149 9.96 18.72 28.39
C ASP A 149 8.85 17.76 28.82
N GLN A 150 8.16 18.09 29.94
CA GLN A 150 6.99 17.33 30.39
C GLN A 150 5.70 18.00 29.90
N LEU A 151 4.80 17.23 29.29
CA LEU A 151 3.48 17.69 28.88
C LEU A 151 2.58 17.92 30.08
N ILE A 152 2.08 19.12 30.27
CA ILE A 152 1.17 19.51 31.36
C ILE A 152 -0.26 19.63 30.86
N SER A 153 -0.48 20.29 29.74
CA SER A 153 -1.81 20.41 29.13
C SER A 153 -1.74 20.59 27.62
N ALA A 154 -2.84 20.26 26.94
CA ALA A 154 -3.05 20.54 25.53
C ALA A 154 -4.44 21.14 25.31
N ASN A 155 -4.51 22.28 24.62
CA ASN A 155 -5.77 23.00 24.32
C ASN A 155 -6.63 23.30 25.56
N GLY A 156 -5.98 23.52 26.71
CA GLY A 156 -6.63 23.77 27.99
C GLY A 156 -6.98 22.52 28.80
N GLU A 157 -6.82 21.34 28.24
CA GLU A 157 -7.08 20.08 28.94
C GLU A 157 -5.81 19.56 29.64
N PRO A 158 -5.85 19.27 30.95
CA PRO A 158 -4.68 18.80 31.69
C PRO A 158 -4.35 17.34 31.35
N ALA A 159 -3.06 17.01 31.40
CA ALA A 159 -2.55 15.64 31.24
C ALA A 159 -2.85 14.80 32.49
N ALA A 160 -2.90 15.42 33.68
CA ALA A 160 -3.09 14.75 34.95
C ALA A 160 -4.36 13.91 34.99
N GLY A 161 -4.23 12.66 35.45
CA GLY A 161 -5.33 11.71 35.60
C GLY A 161 -5.79 11.04 34.30
N LYS A 162 -5.09 11.27 33.16
CA LYS A 162 -5.41 10.67 31.87
C LYS A 162 -4.31 9.69 31.45
N SER A 163 -4.66 8.70 30.65
CA SER A 163 -3.70 7.92 29.88
C SER A 163 -3.15 8.76 28.71
N LEU A 164 -2.03 8.34 28.13
CA LEU A 164 -1.46 9.03 26.97
C LEU A 164 -2.45 9.07 25.78
N ASP A 165 -3.12 7.96 25.51
CA ASP A 165 -4.10 7.89 24.43
C ASP A 165 -5.28 8.83 24.63
N GLU A 166 -5.83 8.90 25.84
CA GLU A 166 -6.88 9.85 26.21
C GLU A 166 -6.41 11.30 26.07
N PHE A 167 -5.19 11.60 26.54
CA PHE A 167 -4.63 12.95 26.45
C PHE A 167 -4.42 13.37 24.99
N LEU A 168 -3.94 12.46 24.15
CA LEU A 168 -3.70 12.74 22.73
C LEU A 168 -4.99 13.02 21.94
N THR A 169 -6.18 12.68 22.44
CA THR A 169 -7.46 13.03 21.80
C THR A 169 -7.77 14.53 21.83
N PHE A 170 -7.16 15.28 22.76
CA PHE A 170 -7.33 16.73 22.86
C PHE A 170 -6.44 17.53 21.90
N ILE A 171 -5.52 16.84 21.20
CA ILE A 171 -4.68 17.43 20.15
C ILE A 171 -5.38 17.24 18.83
N THR A 172 -5.79 18.33 18.18
CA THR A 172 -6.34 18.29 16.82
C THR A 172 -5.24 17.96 15.82
N ARG A 173 -5.55 17.17 14.78
CA ARG A 173 -4.56 16.58 13.88
C ARG A 173 -4.85 16.82 12.40
N GLU A 174 -5.61 17.85 12.07
CA GLU A 174 -5.77 18.29 10.69
C GLU A 174 -4.65 19.25 10.31
N GLU A 175 -4.27 19.25 9.04
CA GLU A 175 -3.23 20.14 8.56
C GLU A 175 -3.68 21.61 8.67
N GLY A 176 -2.87 22.42 9.34
CA GLY A 176 -3.20 23.80 9.65
C GLY A 176 -3.83 24.01 11.01
N ASP A 177 -4.21 22.97 11.72
CA ASP A 177 -4.75 23.08 13.09
C ASP A 177 -3.74 23.75 14.02
N VAL A 178 -4.27 24.60 14.89
CA VAL A 178 -3.46 25.32 15.89
C VAL A 178 -3.71 24.67 17.25
N ASN A 179 -2.63 24.12 17.82
CA ASN A 179 -2.68 23.55 19.16
C ASN A 179 -1.84 24.41 20.13
N THR A 180 -2.38 24.60 21.32
CA THR A 180 -1.65 25.23 22.42
C THR A 180 -1.27 24.15 23.42
N VAL A 181 0.05 23.97 23.63
CA VAL A 181 0.56 22.99 24.60
C VAL A 181 1.32 23.73 25.71
N VAL A 182 1.10 23.28 26.94
CA VAL A 182 1.85 23.77 28.11
C VAL A 182 2.81 22.68 28.53
N LEU A 183 4.09 23.02 28.58
CA LEU A 183 5.18 22.11 28.93
C LEU A 183 5.88 22.60 30.18
N LEU A 184 6.35 21.68 31.03
CA LEU A 184 7.19 21.98 32.15
C LEU A 184 8.66 21.72 31.78
N ARG A 185 9.49 22.76 31.86
CA ARG A 185 10.93 22.73 31.63
C ARG A 185 11.64 23.39 32.80
N ASP A 186 12.57 22.69 33.41
CA ASP A 186 13.36 23.22 34.56
C ASP A 186 12.49 23.81 35.67
N GLY A 187 11.31 23.24 35.93
CA GLY A 187 10.37 23.68 36.93
C GLY A 187 9.51 24.90 36.54
N GLN A 188 9.58 25.35 35.28
CA GLN A 188 8.79 26.46 34.73
C GLN A 188 7.79 25.97 33.68
N GLU A 189 6.56 26.41 33.78
CA GLU A 189 5.55 26.18 32.74
C GLU A 189 5.76 27.13 31.58
N LEU A 190 5.91 26.56 30.40
CA LEU A 190 6.07 27.27 29.13
C LEU A 190 4.92 26.92 28.21
N THR A 191 4.33 27.94 27.59
CA THR A 191 3.25 27.77 26.64
C THR A 191 3.76 27.89 25.22
N PHE A 192 3.45 26.89 24.39
CA PHE A 192 3.81 26.85 22.98
C PHE A 192 2.56 26.76 22.12
N THR A 193 2.57 27.50 21.02
CA THR A 193 1.57 27.38 19.97
C THR A 193 2.17 26.65 18.78
N VAL A 194 1.58 25.53 18.40
CA VAL A 194 2.10 24.66 17.35
C VAL A 194 1.04 24.50 16.24
N ILE A 195 1.45 24.77 15.01
CA ILE A 195 0.59 24.56 13.83
C ILE A 195 0.87 23.20 13.26
N MET A 196 -0.15 22.35 13.19
CA MET A 196 -0.03 21.00 12.67
C MET A 196 0.25 21.02 11.18
N ARG A 197 1.21 20.21 10.77
CA ARG A 197 1.51 19.99 9.35
C ARG A 197 1.93 18.54 9.12
N GLN A 198 2.04 18.16 7.86
CA GLN A 198 2.61 16.89 7.52
C GLN A 198 4.07 16.81 7.98
N VAL A 199 4.38 15.84 8.80
CA VAL A 199 5.70 15.51 9.33
C VAL A 199 6.10 14.12 8.90
N TYR A 200 7.40 13.86 8.95
CA TYR A 200 7.95 12.56 8.57
C TYR A 200 8.64 11.90 9.77
N SER A 201 8.30 10.65 10.02
CA SER A 201 8.96 9.79 11.01
C SER A 201 9.96 8.90 10.27
N PRO A 202 11.27 9.07 10.47
CA PRO A 202 12.27 8.26 9.78
C PRO A 202 12.24 6.80 10.25
N TYR A 203 12.43 5.88 9.31
CA TYR A 203 12.56 4.45 9.58
C TYR A 203 14.01 4.02 9.77
N VAL A 204 14.97 4.90 9.53
CA VAL A 204 16.40 4.61 9.63
C VAL A 204 17.05 5.57 10.61
N SER A 205 17.80 5.02 11.54
CA SER A 205 18.71 5.80 12.38
C SER A 205 20.15 5.26 12.22
N TYR A 206 21.13 6.14 12.36
CA TYR A 206 22.52 5.74 12.19
C TYR A 206 23.46 6.56 13.07
N ARG A 207 24.61 5.97 13.34
CA ARG A 207 25.69 6.64 14.08
C ARG A 207 27.02 5.92 13.86
N MET A 208 28.11 6.58 14.14
CA MET A 208 29.41 5.92 14.30
C MET A 208 29.47 5.29 15.71
N LEU A 209 29.83 4.01 15.81
CA LEU A 209 30.04 3.33 17.11
C LEU A 209 31.42 3.63 17.69
N ASP A 210 32.45 3.47 16.83
CA ASP A 210 33.82 3.79 17.06
C ASP A 210 34.36 4.55 15.86
N ASP A 211 35.61 4.96 15.87
CA ASP A 211 36.20 5.80 14.81
C ASP A 211 36.07 5.24 13.38
N SER A 212 35.76 3.94 13.22
CA SER A 212 35.66 3.28 11.91
C SER A 212 34.46 2.35 11.74
N ILE A 213 33.63 2.16 12.73
CA ILE A 213 32.47 1.24 12.66
C ILE A 213 31.17 2.05 12.61
N GLY A 214 30.52 2.06 11.44
CA GLY A 214 29.19 2.61 11.28
C GLY A 214 28.12 1.65 11.80
N TYR A 215 27.04 2.21 12.31
CA TYR A 215 25.85 1.50 12.73
C TYR A 215 24.63 2.11 12.04
N ILE A 216 23.84 1.28 11.39
CA ILE A 216 22.57 1.65 10.78
C ILE A 216 21.50 0.72 11.34
N TYR A 217 20.44 1.29 11.91
CA TYR A 217 19.25 0.59 12.34
C TYR A 217 18.08 0.90 11.41
N ILE A 218 17.37 -0.13 10.95
CA ILE A 218 16.17 -0.03 10.12
C ILE A 218 15.02 -0.63 10.93
N SER A 219 14.00 0.17 11.23
CA SER A 219 12.83 -0.25 11.98
C SER A 219 11.73 -0.87 11.11
N ALA A 220 11.66 -0.48 9.82
CA ALA A 220 10.79 -1.08 8.82
C ALA A 220 11.22 -0.66 7.40
N PHE A 221 10.90 -1.49 6.41
CA PHE A 221 11.16 -1.19 5.00
C PHE A 221 9.98 -0.44 4.38
N HIS A 222 9.80 0.81 4.78
CA HIS A 222 8.70 1.66 4.37
C HIS A 222 9.14 3.09 4.03
N GLY A 223 8.26 3.83 3.40
CA GLY A 223 8.41 5.27 3.18
C GLY A 223 9.66 5.63 2.38
N GLN A 224 10.60 6.29 3.03
CA GLN A 224 11.83 6.78 2.42
C GLN A 224 13.08 6.00 2.87
N CYS A 225 12.91 4.83 3.48
CA CYS A 225 14.00 4.06 4.08
C CYS A 225 15.18 3.81 3.11
N VAL A 226 14.92 3.57 1.81
CA VAL A 226 15.97 3.41 0.79
C VAL A 226 16.84 4.67 0.67
N ARG A 227 16.21 5.83 0.65
CA ARG A 227 16.92 7.13 0.61
C ARG A 227 17.69 7.35 1.89
N GLU A 228 17.09 7.07 3.03
CA GLU A 228 17.71 7.26 4.35
C GLU A 228 18.93 6.35 4.54
N VAL A 229 18.85 5.08 4.13
CA VAL A 229 20.00 4.17 4.14
C VAL A 229 21.13 4.68 3.23
N LYS A 230 20.79 5.21 2.05
CA LYS A 230 21.77 5.77 1.13
C LYS A 230 22.47 6.99 1.75
N GLU A 231 21.71 7.90 2.36
CA GLU A 231 22.22 9.08 3.04
C GLU A 231 23.10 8.68 4.23
N ALA A 232 22.65 7.75 5.07
CA ALA A 232 23.40 7.18 6.18
C ALA A 232 24.75 6.58 5.74
N LEU A 233 24.74 5.73 4.70
CA LEU A 233 25.95 5.14 4.14
C LEU A 233 26.92 6.20 3.60
N SER A 234 26.41 7.24 2.95
CA SER A 234 27.23 8.34 2.42
C SER A 234 27.88 9.14 3.54
N ASP A 235 27.10 9.47 4.57
CA ASP A 235 27.57 10.26 5.71
C ASP A 235 28.60 9.49 6.54
N LEU A 236 28.31 8.23 6.91
CA LEU A 236 29.23 7.38 7.65
C LEU A 236 30.55 7.15 6.91
N ARG A 237 30.51 6.97 5.58
CA ARG A 237 31.74 6.87 4.76
C ARG A 237 32.53 8.17 4.77
N SER A 238 31.87 9.33 4.74
CA SER A 238 32.54 10.63 4.84
C SER A 238 33.24 10.84 6.18
N GLN A 239 32.71 10.19 7.25
CA GLN A 239 33.30 10.15 8.59
C GLN A 239 34.42 9.12 8.76
N GLY A 240 34.74 8.33 7.72
CA GLY A 240 35.82 7.36 7.77
C GLY A 240 35.38 5.92 8.13
N MET A 241 34.12 5.57 7.93
CA MET A 241 33.61 4.21 8.18
C MET A 241 34.36 3.18 7.33
N GLU A 242 34.94 2.16 7.98
CA GLU A 242 35.59 1.01 7.36
C GLU A 242 34.74 -0.26 7.46
N ALA A 243 33.91 -0.38 8.50
CA ALA A 243 33.02 -1.51 8.74
C ALA A 243 31.60 -1.02 9.10
N LEU A 244 30.59 -1.87 8.86
CA LEU A 244 29.19 -1.54 9.10
C LEU A 244 28.52 -2.64 9.92
N VAL A 245 27.74 -2.24 10.93
CA VAL A 245 26.71 -3.04 11.56
C VAL A 245 25.36 -2.57 11.03
N LEU A 246 24.66 -3.47 10.30
CA LEU A 246 23.29 -3.25 9.87
C LEU A 246 22.36 -3.99 10.84
N ASP A 247 21.57 -3.24 11.58
CA ASP A 247 20.65 -3.77 12.59
C ASP A 247 19.21 -3.74 12.04
N VAL A 248 18.63 -4.91 11.93
CA VAL A 248 17.23 -5.13 11.50
C VAL A 248 16.44 -5.88 12.57
N ARG A 249 16.88 -5.84 13.81
CA ARG A 249 16.13 -6.44 14.92
C ARG A 249 14.84 -5.68 15.12
N ASP A 250 13.76 -6.43 15.42
CA ASP A 250 12.40 -5.92 15.58
C ASP A 250 11.78 -5.30 14.32
N ASP A 251 12.46 -5.42 13.15
CA ASP A 251 11.89 -5.07 11.85
C ASP A 251 10.93 -6.17 11.41
N LEU A 252 9.65 -5.85 11.32
CA LEU A 252 8.60 -6.78 10.90
C LEU A 252 8.48 -6.89 9.37
N GLY A 253 9.38 -6.24 8.62
CA GLY A 253 9.40 -6.25 7.16
C GLY A 253 8.88 -4.96 6.53
N GLY A 254 8.17 -5.10 5.41
CA GLY A 254 7.64 -3.98 4.65
C GLY A 254 7.65 -4.22 3.15
N SER A 255 8.02 -3.20 2.37
CA SER A 255 8.06 -3.25 0.92
C SER A 255 9.21 -4.15 0.41
N LEU A 256 8.85 -5.19 -0.34
CA LEU A 256 9.83 -6.07 -0.97
C LEU A 256 10.76 -5.32 -1.93
N SER A 257 10.26 -4.30 -2.64
CA SER A 257 11.08 -3.47 -3.52
C SER A 257 12.14 -2.70 -2.73
N ASP A 258 11.77 -2.14 -1.58
CA ASP A 258 12.68 -1.34 -0.76
C ASP A 258 13.79 -2.20 -0.15
N VAL A 259 13.45 -3.41 0.31
CA VAL A 259 14.45 -4.41 0.75
C VAL A 259 15.43 -4.71 -0.37
N CYS A 260 14.93 -4.91 -1.59
CA CYS A 260 15.77 -5.21 -2.75
C CYS A 260 16.69 -4.04 -3.10
N ASP A 261 16.15 -2.82 -3.12
CA ASP A 261 16.91 -1.61 -3.44
C ASP A 261 18.00 -1.32 -2.39
N ILE A 262 17.73 -1.65 -1.11
CA ILE A 262 18.74 -1.56 -0.05
C ILE A 262 19.79 -2.66 -0.18
N ALA A 263 19.38 -3.90 -0.45
CA ALA A 263 20.29 -5.02 -0.62
C ALA A 263 21.26 -4.82 -1.80
N GLU A 264 20.88 -4.04 -2.82
CA GLU A 264 21.77 -3.68 -3.94
C GLU A 264 23.05 -2.95 -3.50
N TYR A 265 23.04 -2.25 -2.36
CA TYR A 265 24.25 -1.59 -1.85
C TYR A 265 25.31 -2.57 -1.34
N PHE A 266 24.91 -3.81 -1.05
CA PHE A 266 25.75 -4.80 -0.39
C PHE A 266 26.07 -6.02 -1.26
N LEU A 267 25.35 -6.22 -2.36
CA LEU A 267 25.46 -7.43 -3.17
C LEU A 267 26.13 -7.14 -4.53
N PRO A 268 26.87 -8.12 -5.08
CA PRO A 268 27.43 -8.01 -6.42
C PRO A 268 26.32 -7.90 -7.49
N LYS A 269 26.67 -7.26 -8.61
CA LYS A 269 25.76 -7.20 -9.78
C LYS A 269 25.32 -8.59 -10.19
N ASN A 270 24.07 -8.68 -10.66
CA ASN A 270 23.43 -9.91 -11.12
C ASN A 270 23.24 -11.00 -10.07
N SER A 271 23.44 -10.70 -8.78
CA SER A 271 23.03 -11.60 -7.71
C SER A 271 21.51 -11.67 -7.65
N VAL A 272 20.95 -12.88 -7.51
CA VAL A 272 19.52 -13.02 -7.21
C VAL A 272 19.32 -12.66 -5.75
N ILE A 273 18.58 -11.58 -5.47
CA ILE A 273 18.27 -11.16 -4.09
C ILE A 273 17.12 -12.02 -3.56
N THR A 274 16.03 -12.11 -4.31
CA THR A 274 14.88 -12.93 -3.91
C THR A 274 14.07 -13.39 -5.12
N THR A 275 13.29 -14.45 -4.92
CA THR A 275 12.34 -14.98 -5.89
C THR A 275 10.96 -15.11 -5.23
N VAL A 276 9.91 -14.70 -5.95
CA VAL A 276 8.53 -14.89 -5.54
C VAL A 276 7.93 -16.06 -6.28
N LYS A 277 7.33 -17.00 -5.55
CA LYS A 277 6.61 -18.15 -6.12
C LYS A 277 5.12 -17.95 -5.94
N SER A 278 4.37 -18.11 -7.01
CA SER A 278 2.91 -18.08 -6.96
C SER A 278 2.31 -19.31 -7.64
N ARG A 279 1.03 -19.56 -7.36
CA ARG A 279 0.29 -20.65 -8.04
C ARG A 279 0.16 -20.42 -9.53
N VAL A 280 0.07 -19.17 -9.96
CA VAL A 280 -0.09 -18.79 -11.38
C VAL A 280 1.26 -18.71 -12.07
N ASN A 281 2.21 -18.04 -11.43
CA ASN A 281 3.57 -17.89 -11.94
C ASN A 281 4.49 -18.71 -11.05
N LYS A 282 4.99 -19.83 -11.57
CA LYS A 282 5.75 -20.81 -10.78
C LYS A 282 6.96 -20.20 -10.07
N GLU A 283 7.62 -19.23 -10.70
CA GLU A 283 8.76 -18.51 -10.13
C GLU A 283 8.98 -17.19 -10.88
N ILE A 284 9.06 -16.09 -10.14
CA ILE A 284 9.42 -14.78 -10.68
C ILE A 284 10.63 -14.30 -9.90
N VAL A 285 11.74 -14.02 -10.59
CA VAL A 285 12.89 -13.32 -10.01
C VAL A 285 12.46 -11.85 -9.86
N VAL A 286 12.34 -11.41 -8.62
CA VAL A 286 11.81 -10.06 -8.33
C VAL A 286 12.93 -9.03 -8.30
N CYS A 287 14.13 -9.42 -7.88
CA CYS A 287 15.22 -8.47 -7.67
C CYS A 287 16.53 -8.98 -8.20
N LEU A 288 17.11 -8.21 -9.11
CA LEU A 288 18.49 -8.27 -9.52
C LEU A 288 19.11 -6.90 -9.28
N PRO A 289 20.29 -6.79 -8.65
CA PRO A 289 21.00 -5.52 -8.52
C PRO A 289 21.19 -4.86 -9.89
N ARG A 290 20.74 -3.61 -10.01
CA ARG A 290 20.76 -2.83 -11.27
C ARG A 290 22.05 -2.04 -11.46
N ARG A 291 22.91 -1.97 -10.44
CA ARG A 291 24.12 -1.12 -10.41
C ARG A 291 25.41 -1.91 -10.54
#